data_ca8882b8784840ca4ab973511432e045
#
_entry.id   ca8882b8784840ca4ab973511432e045
#
_cell.length_a   1.000
_cell.length_b   1.000
_cell.length_c   1.000
_cell.angle_alpha   90.00
_cell.angle_beta   90.00
_cell.angle_gamma   90.00
#
_symmetry.space_group_name_H-M   'P 1'
#
loop_
_entity.id
_entity.type
_entity.pdbx_description
1 polymer ?
#
loop_
_entity_poly.entity_id
_entity_poly.type
_entity_poly.pdbx_seq_one_letter_code
_entity_poly.pdbx_strand_id
1 'polypeptide(L)'
;MSRTSTYNTTVAWKGEHWGHIVLGNGPEMDFSAPPDAQGHPGVLTPEDAFVAAANTCIMMMFIWAAERFKLNLLSYDCRAEGTKLIELDRTELFTHLRFWPVIRVSAGAEAPEKVHGRIERALKSAQKYSLVANSVKSEIIIEPKIEVVA
;
A
#
# COMPACT_ATOMS: atom_id res chain seq x y z
N MET A 1 8.50 22.11 -13.29
CA MET A 1 7.50 21.73 -14.30
C MET A 1 6.82 20.43 -13.97
N SER A 2 5.51 20.39 -14.17
CA SER A 2 4.73 19.18 -13.97
C SER A 2 4.89 18.22 -15.15
N ARG A 3 4.78 16.93 -14.86
CA ARG A 3 4.81 15.88 -15.88
C ARG A 3 3.61 14.98 -15.68
N THR A 4 3.12 14.40 -16.77
CA THR A 4 2.02 13.43 -16.70
C THR A 4 2.47 12.08 -17.20
N SER A 5 1.89 11.03 -16.63
CA SER A 5 2.06 9.65 -17.07
C SER A 5 0.70 8.96 -17.03
N THR A 6 0.51 7.99 -17.91
CA THR A 6 -0.78 7.30 -18.03
C THR A 6 -0.58 5.81 -17.82
N TYR A 7 -1.49 5.22 -17.07
CA TYR A 7 -1.53 3.78 -16.79
C TYR A 7 -2.86 3.24 -17.22
N ASN A 8 -2.91 1.95 -17.58
CA ASN A 8 -4.14 1.37 -18.11
C ASN A 8 -4.38 -0.03 -17.58
N THR A 9 -5.64 -0.43 -17.55
CA THR A 9 -6.07 -1.81 -17.31
C THR A 9 -7.24 -2.11 -18.21
N THR A 10 -7.46 -3.39 -18.49
CA THR A 10 -8.60 -3.86 -19.27
C THR A 10 -9.28 -4.98 -18.50
N VAL A 11 -10.60 -4.91 -18.38
CA VAL A 11 -11.38 -5.96 -17.72
C VAL A 11 -12.35 -6.59 -18.69
N ALA A 12 -12.62 -7.88 -18.52
CA ALA A 12 -13.61 -8.62 -19.29
C ALA A 12 -14.47 -9.44 -18.33
N TRP A 13 -15.78 -9.43 -18.56
CA TRP A 13 -16.71 -10.22 -17.77
C TRP A 13 -16.63 -11.70 -18.16
N LYS A 14 -16.63 -12.58 -17.16
CA LYS A 14 -16.54 -14.03 -17.37
C LYS A 14 -17.79 -14.78 -16.89
N GLY A 15 -18.89 -14.08 -16.70
CA GLY A 15 -20.13 -14.66 -16.18
C GLY A 15 -20.29 -14.45 -14.68
N GLU A 16 -21.52 -14.46 -14.19
CA GLU A 16 -21.85 -14.22 -12.78
C GLU A 16 -21.14 -12.97 -12.23
N HIS A 17 -20.38 -13.11 -11.14
CA HIS A 17 -19.61 -12.01 -10.55
C HIS A 17 -18.11 -12.20 -10.76
N TRP A 18 -17.72 -12.82 -11.86
CA TRP A 18 -16.34 -13.06 -12.27
C TRP A 18 -15.89 -12.12 -13.36
N GLY A 19 -14.63 -11.76 -13.31
CA GLY A 19 -13.99 -11.05 -14.39
C GLY A 19 -12.55 -11.49 -14.55
N HIS A 20 -11.94 -11.00 -15.61
CA HIS A 20 -10.50 -11.14 -15.87
C HIS A 20 -9.93 -9.77 -16.10
N ILE A 21 -8.79 -9.47 -15.49
CA ILE A 21 -8.11 -8.18 -15.61
C ILE A 21 -6.73 -8.37 -16.22
N VAL A 22 -6.38 -7.49 -17.14
CA VAL A 22 -5.03 -7.38 -17.70
C VAL A 22 -4.49 -6.02 -17.30
N LEU A 23 -3.36 -6.00 -16.62
CA LEU A 23 -2.70 -4.77 -16.20
C LEU A 23 -1.76 -4.28 -17.28
N GLY A 24 -1.66 -2.96 -17.45
CA GLY A 24 -0.84 -2.36 -18.50
C GLY A 24 0.62 -2.78 -18.50
N ASN A 25 1.16 -3.16 -17.33
CA ASN A 25 2.53 -3.63 -17.19
C ASN A 25 2.69 -5.13 -17.51
N GLY A 26 1.61 -5.82 -17.86
CA GLY A 26 1.64 -7.20 -18.33
C GLY A 26 0.93 -8.25 -17.47
N PRO A 27 0.96 -8.19 -16.13
CA PRO A 27 0.30 -9.21 -15.32
C PRO A 27 -1.20 -9.28 -15.59
N GLU A 28 -1.75 -10.49 -15.50
CA GLU A 28 -3.19 -10.69 -15.67
C GLU A 28 -3.69 -11.74 -14.71
N MET A 29 -4.97 -11.65 -14.33
CA MET A 29 -5.55 -12.57 -13.38
C MET A 29 -7.07 -12.47 -13.39
N ASP A 30 -7.70 -13.52 -12.86
CA ASP A 30 -9.14 -13.47 -12.60
C ASP A 30 -9.41 -12.69 -11.34
N PHE A 31 -10.60 -12.11 -11.24
CA PHE A 31 -11.07 -11.44 -10.05
C PHE A 31 -12.57 -11.67 -9.88
N SER A 32 -13.06 -11.42 -8.67
CA SER A 32 -14.50 -11.48 -8.39
C SER A 32 -14.87 -10.41 -7.38
N ALA A 33 -16.18 -10.24 -7.14
CA ALA A 33 -16.65 -9.54 -5.96
C ALA A 33 -16.18 -10.29 -4.70
N PRO A 34 -16.12 -9.64 -3.53
CA PRO A 34 -15.75 -10.34 -2.32
C PRO A 34 -16.82 -11.38 -1.92
N PRO A 35 -16.46 -12.41 -1.12
CA PRO A 35 -17.39 -13.47 -0.74
C PRO A 35 -18.68 -12.97 -0.10
N ASP A 36 -18.62 -11.90 0.70
CA ASP A 36 -19.79 -11.31 1.35
C ASP A 36 -20.67 -10.49 0.39
N ALA A 37 -20.25 -10.33 -0.85
CA ALA A 37 -21.02 -9.66 -1.91
C ALA A 37 -21.23 -10.58 -3.11
N GLN A 38 -21.50 -11.87 -2.85
CA GLN A 38 -21.78 -12.90 -3.85
C GLN A 38 -20.59 -13.26 -4.73
N GLY A 39 -19.39 -13.00 -4.23
CA GLY A 39 -18.16 -13.36 -4.93
C GLY A 39 -17.59 -14.68 -4.45
N HIS A 40 -16.30 -14.88 -4.71
CA HIS A 40 -15.61 -16.15 -4.46
C HIS A 40 -14.36 -15.94 -3.63
N PRO A 41 -14.04 -16.86 -2.71
CA PRO A 41 -12.77 -16.81 -1.98
C PRO A 41 -11.59 -17.21 -2.87
N GLY A 42 -10.39 -16.81 -2.48
CA GLY A 42 -9.17 -17.27 -3.13
C GLY A 42 -8.78 -16.53 -4.40
N VAL A 43 -9.47 -15.48 -4.75
CA VAL A 43 -9.16 -14.65 -5.94
C VAL A 43 -9.11 -13.18 -5.57
N LEU A 44 -8.51 -12.39 -6.43
CA LEU A 44 -8.43 -10.93 -6.26
C LEU A 44 -9.84 -10.34 -6.19
N THR A 45 -10.02 -9.36 -5.32
CA THR A 45 -11.24 -8.53 -5.28
C THR A 45 -10.86 -7.07 -5.45
N PRO A 46 -11.79 -6.21 -5.89
CA PRO A 46 -11.52 -4.76 -5.97
C PRO A 46 -11.10 -4.18 -4.63
N GLU A 47 -11.69 -4.65 -3.54
CA GLU A 47 -11.37 -4.18 -2.19
C GLU A 47 -9.92 -4.49 -1.82
N ASP A 48 -9.50 -5.74 -2.05
CA ASP A 48 -8.11 -6.12 -1.82
C ASP A 48 -7.16 -5.37 -2.73
N ALA A 49 -7.54 -5.16 -3.98
CA ALA A 49 -6.73 -4.41 -4.95
C ALA A 49 -6.50 -2.97 -4.50
N PHE A 50 -7.54 -2.33 -3.95
CA PHE A 50 -7.44 -0.96 -3.42
C PHE A 50 -6.45 -0.89 -2.26
N VAL A 51 -6.59 -1.78 -1.29
CA VAL A 51 -5.68 -1.84 -0.13
C VAL A 51 -4.26 -2.21 -0.58
N ALA A 52 -4.13 -3.15 -1.51
CA ALA A 52 -2.84 -3.56 -2.05
C ALA A 52 -2.13 -2.40 -2.76
N ALA A 53 -2.87 -1.58 -3.54
CA ALA A 53 -2.28 -0.43 -4.21
C ALA A 53 -1.67 0.54 -3.19
N ALA A 54 -2.37 0.81 -2.09
CA ALA A 54 -1.85 1.69 -1.04
C ALA A 54 -0.64 1.08 -0.34
N ASN A 55 -0.71 -0.20 0.00
CA ASN A 55 0.35 -0.88 0.74
C ASN A 55 1.65 -0.97 -0.08
N THR A 56 1.53 -1.37 -1.34
CA THR A 56 2.69 -1.46 -2.23
C THR A 56 3.29 -0.09 -2.53
N CYS A 57 2.45 0.91 -2.71
CA CYS A 57 2.91 2.26 -3.01
C CYS A 57 3.72 2.84 -1.84
N ILE A 58 3.22 2.71 -0.61
CA ILE A 58 3.94 3.20 0.57
C ILE A 58 5.27 2.47 0.75
N MET A 59 5.30 1.15 0.53
CA MET A 59 6.56 0.40 0.60
C MET A 59 7.59 0.94 -0.42
N MET A 60 7.18 1.12 -1.67
CA MET A 60 8.10 1.60 -2.70
C MET A 60 8.61 2.99 -2.38
N MET A 61 7.74 3.89 -1.90
CA MET A 61 8.16 5.23 -1.50
C MET A 61 9.10 5.20 -0.30
N PHE A 62 8.87 4.26 0.64
CA PHE A 62 9.78 4.08 1.77
C PHE A 62 11.15 3.59 1.31
N ILE A 63 11.20 2.63 0.38
CA ILE A 63 12.47 2.12 -0.14
C ILE A 63 13.29 3.25 -0.76
N TRP A 64 12.66 4.08 -1.59
CA TRP A 64 13.36 5.22 -2.19
C TRP A 64 13.81 6.24 -1.13
N ALA A 65 13.00 6.48 -0.11
CA ALA A 65 13.40 7.36 1.00
C ALA A 65 14.56 6.76 1.79
N ALA A 66 14.53 5.45 2.04
CA ALA A 66 15.61 4.76 2.73
C ALA A 66 16.94 4.90 1.99
N GLU A 67 16.90 4.81 0.65
CA GLU A 67 18.08 5.04 -0.19
C GLU A 67 18.59 6.48 -0.03
N ARG A 68 17.71 7.46 -0.13
CA ARG A 68 18.08 8.87 0.01
C ARG A 68 18.67 9.19 1.38
N PHE A 69 18.11 8.62 2.43
CA PHE A 69 18.59 8.81 3.80
C PHE A 69 19.76 7.89 4.15
N LYS A 70 20.22 7.09 3.21
CA LYS A 70 21.36 6.17 3.37
C LYS A 70 21.16 5.20 4.52
N LEU A 71 19.96 4.67 4.63
CA LEU A 71 19.63 3.61 5.58
C LEU A 71 20.09 2.26 5.04
N ASN A 72 20.68 1.45 5.90
CA ASN A 72 21.00 0.07 5.56
C ASN A 72 19.82 -0.81 5.89
N LEU A 73 18.84 -0.84 4.99
CA LEU A 73 17.58 -1.56 5.19
C LEU A 73 17.82 -3.07 5.08
N LEU A 74 17.43 -3.80 6.13
CA LEU A 74 17.54 -5.26 6.20
C LEU A 74 16.23 -5.93 5.81
N SER A 75 15.10 -5.39 6.27
CA SER A 75 13.78 -5.94 5.92
C SER A 75 12.68 -4.89 6.10
N TYR A 76 11.62 -5.10 5.34
CA TYR A 76 10.39 -4.32 5.43
C TYR A 76 9.23 -5.28 5.18
N ASP A 77 8.38 -5.44 6.18
CA ASP A 77 7.17 -6.27 6.09
C ASP A 77 6.02 -5.41 6.58
N CYS A 78 4.92 -5.40 5.87
CA CYS A 78 3.80 -4.55 6.25
C CYS A 78 2.46 -5.22 5.99
N ARG A 79 1.68 -5.36 7.06
CA ARG A 79 0.28 -5.70 6.95
C ARG A 79 -0.51 -4.39 6.85
N ALA A 80 -1.50 -4.35 5.98
CA ALA A 80 -2.39 -3.21 5.83
C ALA A 80 -3.84 -3.65 5.91
N GLU A 81 -4.69 -2.75 6.43
CA GLU A 81 -6.14 -2.96 6.48
C GLU A 81 -6.86 -1.72 5.97
N GLY A 82 -7.91 -1.95 5.19
CA GLY A 82 -8.87 -0.92 4.83
C GLY A 82 -10.16 -1.12 5.61
N THR A 83 -10.71 -0.05 6.15
CA THR A 83 -12.01 -0.07 6.82
C THR A 83 -13.04 0.54 5.89
N LYS A 84 -14.00 -0.26 5.48
CA LYS A 84 -15.07 0.16 4.59
C LYS A 84 -16.30 0.55 5.41
N LEU A 85 -16.86 1.71 5.11
CA LEU A 85 -18.13 2.18 5.65
C LEU A 85 -19.19 2.05 4.57
N ILE A 86 -20.34 1.48 4.94
CA ILE A 86 -21.53 1.48 4.08
C ILE A 86 -22.50 2.51 4.66
N GLU A 87 -22.77 3.56 3.88
CA GLU A 87 -23.65 4.64 4.28
C GLU A 87 -25.12 4.20 4.25
N LEU A 88 -26.00 5.02 4.84
CA LEU A 88 -27.44 4.73 4.86
C LEU A 88 -28.05 4.71 3.46
N ASP A 89 -27.50 5.50 2.54
CA ASP A 89 -27.93 5.51 1.13
C ASP A 89 -27.28 4.42 0.29
N ARG A 90 -26.53 3.50 0.95
CA ARG A 90 -25.80 2.37 0.38
C ARG A 90 -24.56 2.73 -0.42
N THR A 91 -24.12 3.98 -0.40
CA THR A 91 -22.79 4.30 -0.93
C THR A 91 -21.73 3.74 0.01
N GLU A 92 -20.58 3.36 -0.55
CA GLU A 92 -19.49 2.74 0.19
C GLU A 92 -18.21 3.53 -0.03
N LEU A 93 -17.38 3.59 1.03
CA LEU A 93 -16.06 4.18 0.91
C LEU A 93 -15.13 3.57 1.96
N PHE A 94 -13.85 3.58 1.66
CA PHE A 94 -12.82 3.26 2.64
C PHE A 94 -12.55 4.51 3.48
N THR A 95 -12.91 4.48 4.76
CA THR A 95 -12.69 5.61 5.67
C THR A 95 -11.26 5.65 6.19
N HIS A 96 -10.64 4.49 6.37
CA HIS A 96 -9.30 4.37 6.97
C HIS A 96 -8.49 3.34 6.22
N LEU A 97 -7.19 3.63 6.07
CA LEU A 97 -6.18 2.68 5.64
C LEU A 97 -5.10 2.67 6.72
N ARG A 98 -4.92 1.52 7.36
CA ARG A 98 -3.93 1.33 8.44
C ARG A 98 -2.82 0.44 7.97
N PHE A 99 -1.59 0.80 8.37
CA PHE A 99 -0.38 0.10 7.97
C PHE A 99 0.47 -0.19 9.20
N TRP A 100 0.93 -1.43 9.31
CA TRP A 100 1.81 -1.85 10.40
C TRP A 100 3.14 -2.34 9.84
N PRO A 101 4.00 -1.43 9.36
CA PRO A 101 5.29 -1.83 8.81
C PRO A 101 6.23 -2.27 9.94
N VAL A 102 6.90 -3.40 9.73
CA VAL A 102 7.99 -3.86 10.57
C VAL A 102 9.27 -3.63 9.80
N ILE A 103 10.10 -2.73 10.29
CA ILE A 103 11.28 -2.23 9.57
C ILE A 103 12.52 -2.55 10.38
N ARG A 104 13.47 -3.25 9.76
CA ARG A 104 14.75 -3.57 10.37
C ARG A 104 15.86 -2.89 9.59
N VAL A 105 16.71 -2.17 10.30
CA VAL A 105 17.83 -1.41 9.73
C VAL A 105 19.07 -1.67 10.56
N SER A 106 20.21 -1.85 9.89
CA SER A 106 21.50 -1.94 10.56
C SER A 106 22.05 -0.54 10.81
N ALA A 107 22.46 -0.27 12.04
CA ALA A 107 23.06 1.01 12.41
C ALA A 107 24.55 1.08 12.05
N GLY A 108 25.22 -0.07 11.93
CA GLY A 108 26.66 -0.07 11.76
C GLY A 108 27.35 0.65 12.91
N ALA A 109 28.15 1.65 12.58
CA ALA A 109 28.88 2.45 13.59
C ALA A 109 28.08 3.64 14.11
N GLU A 110 26.89 3.91 13.60
CA GLU A 110 26.10 5.07 14.00
C GLU A 110 25.32 4.79 15.29
N ALA A 111 24.95 5.86 16.00
CA ALA A 111 24.11 5.75 17.18
C ALA A 111 22.71 5.29 16.78
N PRO A 112 22.15 4.26 17.45
CA PRO A 112 20.82 3.75 17.11
C PRO A 112 19.72 4.81 17.12
N GLU A 113 19.78 5.80 18.00
CA GLU A 113 18.77 6.85 18.09
C GLU A 113 18.76 7.74 16.83
N LYS A 114 19.93 7.99 16.25
CA LYS A 114 20.04 8.76 15.01
C LYS A 114 19.44 7.99 13.83
N VAL A 115 19.72 6.71 13.78
CA VAL A 115 19.18 5.83 12.73
C VAL A 115 17.68 5.73 12.86
N HIS A 116 17.16 5.53 14.08
CA HIS A 116 15.74 5.49 14.35
C HIS A 116 15.04 6.77 13.88
N GLY A 117 15.60 7.93 14.16
CA GLY A 117 15.06 9.22 13.71
C GLY A 117 15.00 9.34 12.18
N ARG A 118 16.03 8.83 11.48
CA ARG A 118 16.02 8.82 10.01
C ARG A 118 14.96 7.89 9.45
N ILE A 119 14.73 6.75 10.10
CA ILE A 119 13.65 5.83 9.68
C ILE A 119 12.30 6.52 9.82
N GLU A 120 12.06 7.22 10.91
CA GLU A 120 10.82 7.97 11.10
C GLU A 120 10.61 9.03 10.03
N ARG A 121 11.68 9.76 9.68
CA ARG A 121 11.61 10.75 8.60
C ARG A 121 11.36 10.10 7.24
N ALA A 122 11.95 8.94 6.99
CA ALA A 122 11.72 8.19 5.76
C ALA A 122 10.26 7.74 5.64
N LEU A 123 9.64 7.33 6.75
CA LEU A 123 8.22 6.97 6.76
C LEU A 123 7.32 8.18 6.48
N LYS A 124 7.63 9.33 7.06
CA LYS A 124 6.89 10.57 6.79
C LYS A 124 7.01 10.97 5.32
N SER A 125 8.21 10.82 4.77
CA SER A 125 8.46 11.07 3.34
C SER A 125 7.65 10.10 2.47
N ALA A 126 7.61 8.82 2.84
CA ALA A 126 6.86 7.82 2.11
C ALA A 126 5.37 8.17 2.05
N GLN A 127 4.79 8.56 3.17
CA GLN A 127 3.39 8.97 3.22
C GLN A 127 3.14 10.23 2.40
N LYS A 128 4.01 11.23 2.53
CA LYS A 128 3.86 12.52 1.82
C LYS A 128 3.87 12.34 0.30
N TYR A 129 4.73 11.48 -0.21
CA TYR A 129 4.94 11.32 -1.64
C TYR A 129 4.25 10.10 -2.23
N SER A 130 3.48 9.35 -1.44
CA SER A 130 2.74 8.20 -1.95
C SER A 130 1.63 8.67 -2.90
N LEU A 131 1.70 8.22 -4.14
CA LEU A 131 0.68 8.49 -5.15
C LEU A 131 -0.71 8.07 -4.63
N VAL A 132 -0.83 6.86 -4.10
CA VAL A 132 -2.12 6.33 -3.67
C VAL A 132 -2.62 7.07 -2.44
N ALA A 133 -1.77 7.32 -1.44
CA ALA A 133 -2.16 8.05 -0.24
C ALA A 133 -2.67 9.45 -0.57
N ASN A 134 -2.07 10.11 -1.57
CA ASN A 134 -2.48 11.45 -2.01
C ASN A 134 -3.75 11.44 -2.87
N SER A 135 -4.19 10.26 -3.32
CA SER A 135 -5.31 10.15 -4.27
C SER A 135 -6.59 9.59 -3.66
N VAL A 136 -6.59 9.30 -2.37
CA VAL A 136 -7.73 8.69 -1.68
C VAL A 136 -8.30 9.64 -0.64
N LYS A 137 -9.57 9.43 -0.29
CA LYS A 137 -10.25 10.17 0.79
C LYS A 137 -10.02 9.54 2.15
N SER A 138 -9.50 8.32 2.18
CA SER A 138 -9.28 7.57 3.41
C SER A 138 -8.24 8.25 4.30
N GLU A 139 -8.46 8.18 5.61
CA GLU A 139 -7.42 8.58 6.56
C GLU A 139 -6.30 7.55 6.55
N ILE A 140 -5.07 8.00 6.40
CA ILE A 140 -3.88 7.15 6.36
C ILE A 140 -3.26 7.10 7.76
N ILE A 141 -3.16 5.90 8.32
CA ILE A 141 -2.60 5.70 9.67
C ILE A 141 -1.47 4.69 9.56
N ILE A 142 -0.26 5.12 9.94
CA ILE A 142 0.94 4.27 9.89
C ILE A 142 1.46 4.09 11.31
N GLU A 143 1.50 2.84 11.77
CA GLU A 143 1.93 2.46 13.12
C GLU A 143 3.12 1.50 12.98
N PRO A 144 4.35 2.04 12.87
CA PRO A 144 5.52 1.20 12.61
C PRO A 144 6.06 0.51 13.83
N LYS A 145 6.69 -0.64 13.61
CA LYS A 145 7.60 -1.27 14.54
C LYS A 145 9.01 -1.16 13.95
N ILE A 146 9.88 -0.41 14.61
CA ILE A 146 11.23 -0.13 14.12
C ILE A 146 12.24 -0.89 14.97
N GLU A 147 13.08 -1.67 14.29
CA GLU A 147 14.18 -2.39 14.93
C GLU A 147 15.50 -1.93 14.33
N VAL A 148 16.34 -1.31 15.15
CA VAL A 148 17.69 -0.91 14.77
C VAL A 148 18.65 -1.92 15.37
N VAL A 149 19.38 -2.63 14.52
CA VAL A 149 20.34 -3.66 14.94
C VAL A 149 21.77 -3.20 14.67
N ALA A 150 22.70 -3.80 15.37
CA ALA A 150 24.12 -3.42 15.25
C ALA A 150 24.73 -3.80 13.91
#